data_0f4c5e4459cac6571d81947b0cbcf8c8
#
_entry.id   0f4c5e4459cac6571d81947b0cbcf8c8
#
_cell.length_a   1.000
_cell.length_b   1.000
_cell.length_c   1.000
_cell.angle_alpha   90.00
_cell.angle_beta   90.00
_cell.angle_gamma   90.00
#
_symmetry.space_group_name_H-M   'P 1'
#
loop_
_entity.id
_entity.type
_entity.pdbx_description
1 polymer ?
#
loop_
_entity_poly.entity_id
_entity_poly.type
_entity_poly.pdbx_seq_one_letter_code
_entity_poly.pdbx_strand_id
1 'polypeptide(L)'
;MKHYKAIFFDWDGTAVLSRKAPVEDAVNAMRPLLDKGVKLCIVSGTTYENIAGGKLHSYFTPKQLENLYLGLGRGAFDYGYNTAGEPTVLVDRVPEAKGILAVHDACYRIHRELLEKYGMNTDIVFSRPNYCKIDLMPANNRGENLCLQEGEAARLQHILQQHGID
;
A
#
# COMPACT_ATOMS: atom_id res chain seq x y z
N MET A 1 22.09 -16.67 19.47
CA MET A 1 20.73 -16.24 19.01
C MET A 1 20.90 -14.94 18.25
N LYS A 2 20.33 -14.79 17.04
CA LYS A 2 20.39 -13.52 16.30
C LYS A 2 19.47 -12.51 16.98
N HIS A 3 19.97 -11.31 17.29
CA HIS A 3 19.17 -10.22 17.84
C HIS A 3 18.83 -9.26 16.71
N TYR A 4 17.54 -9.14 16.40
CA TYR A 4 17.04 -8.17 15.43
C TYR A 4 16.72 -6.85 16.14
N LYS A 5 17.14 -5.73 15.56
CA LYS A 5 16.84 -4.37 16.05
C LYS A 5 15.57 -3.81 15.45
N ALA A 6 15.22 -4.27 14.25
CA ALA A 6 14.01 -3.87 13.54
C ALA A 6 13.45 -5.04 12.72
N ILE A 7 12.14 -5.07 12.56
CA ILE A 7 11.41 -6.05 11.76
C ILE A 7 10.43 -5.27 10.87
N PHE A 8 10.50 -5.55 9.57
CA PHE A 8 9.58 -4.99 8.57
C PHE A 8 8.66 -6.10 8.09
N PHE A 9 7.37 -5.84 8.01
CA PHE A 9 6.40 -6.85 7.55
C PHE A 9 5.18 -6.17 6.92
N ASP A 10 4.51 -6.89 6.02
CA ASP A 10 3.25 -6.47 5.43
C ASP A 10 2.08 -6.79 6.37
N TRP A 11 0.97 -6.08 6.19
CA TRP A 11 -0.21 -6.22 7.04
C TRP A 11 -1.23 -7.21 6.47
N ASP A 12 -1.88 -6.84 5.35
CA ASP A 12 -2.96 -7.62 4.76
C ASP A 12 -2.43 -8.91 4.10
N GLY A 13 -2.91 -10.06 4.54
CA GLY A 13 -2.46 -11.38 4.04
C GLY A 13 -1.14 -11.87 4.64
N THR A 14 -0.52 -11.09 5.55
CA THR A 14 0.74 -11.43 6.24
C THR A 14 0.56 -11.43 7.75
N ALA A 15 0.39 -10.25 8.36
CA ALA A 15 0.15 -10.14 9.80
C ALA A 15 -1.29 -10.50 10.17
N VAL A 16 -2.23 -10.20 9.30
CA VAL A 16 -3.64 -10.55 9.40
C VAL A 16 -4.11 -11.20 8.10
N LEU A 17 -5.08 -12.11 8.18
CA LEU A 17 -5.59 -12.83 7.00
C LEU A 17 -6.24 -11.90 5.97
N SER A 18 -6.89 -10.84 6.43
CA SER A 18 -7.53 -9.84 5.58
C SER A 18 -7.82 -8.57 6.39
N ARG A 19 -8.18 -7.46 5.73
CA ARG A 19 -8.58 -6.19 6.36
C ARG A 19 -9.68 -6.31 7.41
N LYS A 20 -10.53 -7.31 7.30
CA LYS A 20 -11.68 -7.54 8.18
C LYS A 20 -11.39 -8.63 9.22
N ALA A 21 -10.21 -9.24 9.18
CA ALA A 21 -9.83 -10.28 10.13
C ALA A 21 -9.56 -9.67 11.52
N PRO A 22 -9.75 -10.44 12.58
CA PRO A 22 -9.31 -10.07 13.92
C PRO A 22 -7.82 -9.74 13.95
N VAL A 23 -7.43 -8.77 14.77
CA VAL A 23 -6.04 -8.28 14.85
C VAL A 23 -5.32 -8.75 16.11
N GLU A 24 -6.03 -9.40 17.01
CA GLU A 24 -5.57 -9.75 18.35
C GLU A 24 -4.33 -10.63 18.33
N ASP A 25 -4.25 -11.61 17.45
CA ASP A 25 -3.10 -12.50 17.35
C ASP A 25 -1.85 -11.75 16.88
N ALA A 26 -1.98 -10.88 15.88
CA ALA A 26 -0.90 -10.02 15.42
C ALA A 26 -0.43 -9.08 16.54
N VAL A 27 -1.37 -8.41 17.20
CA VAL A 27 -1.09 -7.51 18.34
C VAL A 27 -0.38 -8.24 19.48
N ASN A 28 -0.86 -9.43 19.85
CA ASN A 28 -0.25 -10.25 20.89
C ASN A 28 1.17 -10.69 20.56
N ALA A 29 1.46 -10.95 19.27
CA ALA A 29 2.81 -11.26 18.82
C ALA A 29 3.73 -10.02 18.80
N MET A 30 3.19 -8.83 18.53
CA MET A 30 3.95 -7.58 18.47
C MET A 30 4.37 -7.07 19.86
N ARG A 31 3.48 -7.14 20.87
CA ARG A 31 3.72 -6.60 22.22
C ARG A 31 5.06 -7.00 22.85
N PRO A 32 5.43 -8.29 22.93
CA PRO A 32 6.68 -8.69 23.58
C PRO A 32 7.93 -8.24 22.81
N LEU A 33 7.82 -7.95 21.51
CA LEU A 33 8.90 -7.39 20.71
C LEU A 33 9.06 -5.90 21.00
N LEU A 34 7.96 -5.16 21.02
CA LEU A 34 7.94 -3.73 21.35
C LEU A 34 8.44 -3.48 22.78
N ASP A 35 8.07 -4.33 23.76
CA ASP A 35 8.55 -4.27 25.14
C ASP A 35 10.07 -4.45 25.25
N LYS A 36 10.66 -5.22 24.35
CA LYS A 36 12.12 -5.41 24.23
C LYS A 36 12.84 -4.30 23.46
N GLY A 37 12.10 -3.27 22.99
CA GLY A 37 12.64 -2.17 22.21
C GLY A 37 12.97 -2.54 20.76
N VAL A 38 12.42 -3.65 20.24
CA VAL A 38 12.53 -3.98 18.81
C VAL A 38 11.62 -3.04 18.04
N LYS A 39 12.16 -2.37 17.03
CA LYS A 39 11.36 -1.51 16.14
C LYS A 39 10.57 -2.36 15.18
N LEU A 40 9.25 -2.20 15.18
CA LEU A 40 8.34 -2.85 14.24
C LEU A 40 7.88 -1.84 13.19
N CYS A 41 8.00 -2.22 11.92
CA CYS A 41 7.63 -1.39 10.78
C CYS A 41 6.61 -2.15 9.93
N ILE A 42 5.36 -1.72 9.97
CA ILE A 42 4.32 -2.21 9.06
C ILE A 42 4.48 -1.49 7.72
N VAL A 43 4.64 -2.24 6.62
CA VAL A 43 4.76 -1.68 5.27
C VAL A 43 3.61 -2.20 4.43
N SER A 44 2.72 -1.31 4.00
CA SER A 44 1.54 -1.71 3.22
C SER A 44 1.13 -0.66 2.20
N GLY A 45 0.55 -1.12 1.09
CA GLY A 45 -0.05 -0.23 0.09
C GLY A 45 -1.36 0.41 0.53
N THR A 46 -1.89 0.06 1.71
CA THR A 46 -3.18 0.55 2.22
C THR A 46 -3.06 1.89 2.95
N THR A 47 -4.20 2.46 3.35
CA THR A 47 -4.25 3.69 4.15
C THR A 47 -4.26 3.37 5.66
N TYR A 48 -4.02 4.38 6.49
CA TYR A 48 -4.02 4.24 7.95
C TYR A 48 -5.35 3.68 8.49
N GLU A 49 -6.47 4.15 7.94
CA GLU A 49 -7.81 3.75 8.33
C GLU A 49 -8.10 2.26 8.09
N ASN A 50 -7.38 1.65 7.16
CA ASN A 50 -7.50 0.23 6.86
C ASN A 50 -6.65 -0.67 7.78
N ILE A 51 -5.73 -0.09 8.55
CA ILE A 51 -4.94 -0.83 9.54
C ILE A 51 -5.73 -0.87 10.85
N ALA A 52 -6.29 -2.01 11.21
CA ALA A 52 -7.11 -2.18 12.41
C ALA A 52 -8.23 -1.12 12.55
N GLY A 53 -8.84 -0.72 11.41
CA GLY A 53 -9.88 0.33 11.42
C GLY A 53 -9.38 1.72 11.86
N GLY A 54 -8.09 2.03 11.66
CA GLY A 54 -7.46 3.28 12.12
C GLY A 54 -7.18 3.31 13.63
N LYS A 55 -7.34 2.19 14.33
CA LYS A 55 -7.26 2.11 15.80
C LYS A 55 -6.12 1.24 16.31
N LEU A 56 -5.13 0.91 15.47
CA LEU A 56 -4.03 0.04 15.88
C LEU A 56 -3.32 0.55 17.15
N HIS A 57 -3.17 1.85 17.28
CA HIS A 57 -2.55 2.47 18.45
C HIS A 57 -3.24 2.14 19.77
N SER A 58 -4.56 1.95 19.79
CA SER A 58 -5.32 1.67 20.99
C SER A 58 -5.03 0.30 21.63
N TYR A 59 -4.33 -0.57 20.92
CA TYR A 59 -3.93 -1.89 21.42
C TYR A 59 -2.60 -1.87 22.18
N PHE A 60 -1.88 -0.75 22.18
CA PHE A 60 -0.53 -0.64 22.73
C PHE A 60 -0.42 0.50 23.75
N THR A 61 0.54 0.38 24.66
CA THR A 61 0.90 1.47 25.56
C THR A 61 1.70 2.54 24.81
N PRO A 62 1.72 3.81 25.26
CA PRO A 62 2.55 4.85 24.66
C PRO A 62 4.03 4.45 24.54
N LYS A 63 4.58 3.73 25.52
CA LYS A 63 5.96 3.25 25.51
C LYS A 63 6.21 2.20 24.40
N GLN A 64 5.24 1.31 24.15
CA GLN A 64 5.33 0.34 23.05
C GLN A 64 5.28 1.06 21.70
N LEU A 65 4.45 2.09 21.58
CA LEU A 65 4.26 2.88 20.37
C LEU A 65 5.51 3.67 19.95
N GLU A 66 6.45 3.97 20.87
CA GLU A 66 7.75 4.56 20.52
C GLU A 66 8.57 3.70 19.53
N ASN A 67 8.28 2.40 19.48
CA ASN A 67 8.97 1.45 18.61
C ASN A 67 8.10 0.93 17.45
N LEU A 68 6.90 1.50 17.23
CA LEU A 68 5.99 1.10 16.17
C LEU A 68 5.92 2.18 15.08
N TYR A 69 6.16 1.76 13.83
CA TYR A 69 6.15 2.61 12.64
C TYR A 69 5.29 1.99 11.55
N LEU A 70 4.71 2.84 10.68
CA LEU A 70 3.97 2.38 9.53
C LEU A 70 4.40 3.15 8.28
N GLY A 71 4.80 2.44 7.22
CA GLY A 71 5.00 2.97 5.88
C GLY A 71 3.80 2.60 5.02
N LEU A 72 2.93 3.56 4.71
CA LEU A 72 1.63 3.31 4.10
C LEU A 72 1.44 4.06 2.78
N GLY A 73 0.34 3.71 2.08
CA GLY A 73 -0.06 4.39 0.85
C GLY A 73 0.96 4.22 -0.28
N ARG A 74 1.58 3.04 -0.39
CA ARG A 74 2.66 2.79 -1.37
C ARG A 74 3.82 3.77 -1.25
N GLY A 75 4.24 4.06 -0.01
CA GLY A 75 5.36 4.95 0.28
C GLY A 75 4.99 6.43 0.37
N ALA A 76 3.70 6.79 0.32
CA ALA A 76 3.28 8.18 0.50
C ALA A 76 3.51 8.68 1.91
N PHE A 77 3.24 7.86 2.91
CA PHE A 77 3.22 8.29 4.30
C PHE A 77 4.05 7.38 5.19
N ASP A 78 4.88 7.98 6.04
CA ASP A 78 5.45 7.29 7.19
C ASP A 78 4.77 7.83 8.45
N TYR A 79 4.24 6.93 9.27
CA TYR A 79 3.62 7.23 10.55
C TYR A 79 4.47 6.75 11.71
N GLY A 80 4.41 7.49 12.78
CA GLY A 80 4.82 7.11 14.12
C GLY A 80 3.76 7.56 15.12
N TYR A 81 4.15 7.66 16.37
CA TYR A 81 3.24 8.03 17.45
C TYR A 81 3.90 9.07 18.36
N ASN A 82 3.10 10.03 18.84
CA ASN A 82 3.55 11.02 19.79
C ASN A 82 3.61 10.44 21.23
N THR A 83 4.04 11.21 22.18
CA THR A 83 4.17 10.81 23.60
C THR A 83 2.83 10.45 24.26
N ALA A 84 1.70 10.91 23.69
CA ALA A 84 0.35 10.53 24.13
C ALA A 84 -0.13 9.23 23.49
N GLY A 85 0.64 8.66 22.53
CA GLY A 85 0.27 7.46 21.80
C GLY A 85 -0.66 7.73 20.61
N GLU A 86 -0.76 8.98 20.17
CA GLU A 86 -1.58 9.34 19.02
C GLU A 86 -0.76 9.24 17.72
N PRO A 87 -1.39 8.79 16.63
CA PRO A 87 -0.72 8.67 15.34
C PRO A 87 -0.29 10.04 14.81
N THR A 88 0.93 10.09 14.29
CA THR A 88 1.53 11.30 13.73
C THR A 88 2.18 10.97 12.39
N VAL A 89 1.91 11.78 11.38
CA VAL A 89 2.61 11.70 10.10
C VAL A 89 4.02 12.25 10.29
N LEU A 90 5.02 11.37 10.13
CA LEU A 90 6.44 11.74 10.22
C LEU A 90 6.96 12.24 8.88
N VAL A 91 6.50 11.65 7.79
CA VAL A 91 6.88 12.00 6.43
C VAL A 91 5.64 11.91 5.54
N ASP A 92 5.43 12.96 4.75
CA ASP A 92 4.44 13.03 3.68
C ASP A 92 5.17 13.24 2.36
N ARG A 93 4.95 12.33 1.40
CA ARG A 93 5.54 12.35 0.06
C ARG A 93 4.46 12.46 -1.02
N VAL A 94 3.28 12.96 -0.66
CA VAL A 94 2.23 13.21 -1.65
C VAL A 94 2.73 14.28 -2.63
N PRO A 95 2.72 13.99 -3.95
CA PRO A 95 3.15 14.97 -4.93
C PRO A 95 2.20 16.18 -4.96
N GLU A 96 2.73 17.33 -5.36
CA GLU A 96 1.90 18.49 -5.64
C GLU A 96 0.86 18.19 -6.71
N ALA A 97 -0.22 18.99 -6.75
CA ALA A 97 -1.33 18.82 -7.70
C ALA A 97 -0.87 18.68 -9.16
N LYS A 98 0.15 19.45 -9.58
CA LYS A 98 0.71 19.35 -10.91
C LYS A 98 1.32 17.97 -11.19
N GLY A 99 2.01 17.38 -10.20
CA GLY A 99 2.63 16.06 -10.33
C GLY A 99 1.59 14.96 -10.44
N ILE A 100 0.58 14.97 -9.56
CA ILE A 100 -0.46 13.93 -9.60
C ILE A 100 -1.32 14.04 -10.86
N LEU A 101 -1.61 15.25 -11.35
CA LEU A 101 -2.34 15.44 -12.61
C LEU A 101 -1.56 14.90 -13.80
N ALA A 102 -0.22 15.07 -13.85
CA ALA A 102 0.60 14.48 -14.89
C ALA A 102 0.53 12.94 -14.90
N VAL A 103 0.50 12.31 -13.70
CA VAL A 103 0.28 10.86 -13.57
C VAL A 103 -1.11 10.46 -14.06
N HIS A 104 -2.15 11.22 -13.74
CA HIS A 104 -3.51 10.97 -14.22
C HIS A 104 -3.62 11.06 -15.73
N ASP A 105 -3.00 12.08 -16.36
CA ASP A 105 -2.97 12.23 -17.81
C ASP A 105 -2.27 11.05 -18.48
N ALA A 106 -1.11 10.63 -17.96
CA ALA A 106 -0.40 9.46 -18.46
C ALA A 106 -1.25 8.19 -18.38
N CYS A 107 -1.88 7.94 -17.22
CA CYS A 107 -2.76 6.79 -17.03
C CYS A 107 -3.95 6.81 -17.99
N TYR A 108 -4.57 7.96 -18.22
CA TYR A 108 -5.68 8.08 -19.15
C TYR A 108 -5.25 7.79 -20.60
N ARG A 109 -4.08 8.27 -21.03
CA ARG A 109 -3.53 7.96 -22.36
C ARG A 109 -3.27 6.48 -22.51
N ILE A 110 -2.68 5.83 -21.51
CA ILE A 110 -2.44 4.39 -21.50
C ILE A 110 -3.76 3.62 -21.60
N HIS A 111 -4.76 3.99 -20.81
CA HIS A 111 -6.11 3.39 -20.87
C HIS A 111 -6.69 3.47 -22.29
N ARG A 112 -6.65 4.64 -22.91
CA ARG A 112 -7.15 4.82 -24.28
C ARG A 112 -6.40 3.94 -25.27
N GLU A 113 -5.09 3.91 -25.21
CA GLU A 113 -4.26 3.11 -26.11
C GLU A 113 -4.52 1.61 -25.95
N LEU A 114 -4.68 1.13 -24.71
CA LEU A 114 -5.06 -0.25 -24.42
C LEU A 114 -6.42 -0.61 -25.03
N LEU A 115 -7.40 0.27 -24.88
CA LEU A 115 -8.72 0.05 -25.46
C LEU A 115 -8.74 0.15 -26.98
N GLU A 116 -8.19 1.24 -27.55
CA GLU A 116 -8.26 1.56 -28.99
C GLU A 116 -7.42 0.59 -29.84
N LYS A 117 -6.22 0.24 -29.39
CA LYS A 117 -5.29 -0.60 -30.18
C LYS A 117 -5.41 -2.08 -29.87
N TYR A 118 -5.73 -2.44 -28.64
CA TYR A 118 -5.67 -3.83 -28.17
C TYR A 118 -7.03 -4.39 -27.73
N GLY A 119 -8.10 -3.57 -27.70
CA GLY A 119 -9.42 -3.98 -27.22
C GLY A 119 -9.45 -4.37 -25.75
N MET A 120 -8.47 -3.93 -24.96
CA MET A 120 -8.37 -4.25 -23.53
C MET A 120 -9.18 -3.29 -22.69
N ASN A 121 -10.15 -3.82 -21.95
CA ASN A 121 -10.87 -3.04 -20.95
C ASN A 121 -10.02 -2.86 -19.71
N THR A 122 -9.99 -1.64 -19.17
CA THR A 122 -9.29 -1.30 -17.94
C THR A 122 -10.19 -0.50 -17.01
N ASP A 123 -9.94 -0.63 -15.70
CA ASP A 123 -10.51 0.23 -14.66
C ASP A 123 -9.41 1.14 -14.13
N ILE A 124 -9.66 2.46 -14.11
CA ILE A 124 -8.68 3.44 -13.64
C ILE A 124 -9.11 3.97 -12.29
N VAL A 125 -8.23 3.83 -11.29
CA VAL A 125 -8.45 4.37 -9.95
C VAL A 125 -7.62 5.63 -9.75
N PHE A 126 -8.28 6.80 -9.86
CA PHE A 126 -7.68 8.12 -9.66
C PHE A 126 -7.68 8.60 -8.21
N SER A 127 -8.45 7.95 -7.33
CA SER A 127 -8.71 8.42 -5.97
C SER A 127 -7.54 8.25 -4.98
N ARG A 128 -6.33 8.06 -5.47
CA ARG A 128 -5.14 7.93 -4.62
C ARG A 128 -4.30 9.20 -4.68
N PRO A 129 -3.76 9.67 -3.54
CA PRO A 129 -3.08 10.95 -3.49
C PRO A 129 -1.71 10.98 -4.18
N ASN A 130 -1.09 9.81 -4.41
CA ASN A 130 0.30 9.71 -4.84
C ASN A 130 0.51 8.75 -6.02
N TYR A 131 -0.52 8.08 -6.51
CA TYR A 131 -0.42 7.18 -7.65
C TYR A 131 -1.77 7.01 -8.35
N CYS A 132 -1.73 6.57 -9.59
CA CYS A 132 -2.88 6.06 -10.31
C CYS A 132 -2.73 4.55 -10.50
N LYS A 133 -3.84 3.83 -10.51
CA LYS A 133 -3.86 2.39 -10.73
C LYS A 133 -4.68 2.10 -11.99
N ILE A 134 -4.12 1.30 -12.89
CA ILE A 134 -4.82 0.75 -14.03
C ILE A 134 -5.00 -0.74 -13.78
N ASP A 135 -6.23 -1.17 -13.59
CA ASP A 135 -6.59 -2.58 -13.47
C ASP A 135 -7.03 -3.11 -14.83
N LEU A 136 -6.38 -4.13 -15.33
CA LEU A 136 -6.85 -4.86 -16.50
C LEU A 136 -8.05 -5.71 -16.07
N MET A 137 -9.17 -5.48 -16.73
CA MET A 137 -10.44 -6.16 -16.41
C MET A 137 -10.80 -7.15 -17.53
N PRO A 138 -10.51 -8.44 -17.39
CA PRO A 138 -11.18 -9.43 -18.21
C PRO A 138 -12.63 -9.57 -17.70
N ALA A 139 -13.58 -9.10 -18.48
CA ALA A 139 -15.00 -9.41 -18.34
C ALA A 139 -15.60 -9.31 -16.92
N ASN A 140 -15.35 -8.19 -16.19
CA ASN A 140 -16.01 -7.87 -14.91
C ASN A 140 -15.85 -8.88 -13.74
N ASN A 141 -14.99 -9.87 -13.83
CA ASN A 141 -14.75 -10.83 -12.75
C ASN A 141 -13.74 -10.28 -11.73
N ARG A 142 -14.23 -9.46 -10.81
CA ARG A 142 -13.46 -9.07 -9.61
C ARG A 142 -13.31 -10.28 -8.72
N GLY A 143 -12.16 -10.93 -8.74
CA GLY A 143 -11.86 -12.04 -7.84
C GLY A 143 -11.17 -13.23 -8.51
N GLU A 144 -11.13 -13.30 -9.83
CA GLU A 144 -10.28 -14.23 -10.54
C GLU A 144 -8.88 -13.67 -10.73
N ASN A 145 -7.87 -14.50 -10.60
CA ASN A 145 -6.51 -14.12 -10.92
C ASN A 145 -6.44 -13.73 -12.40
N LEU A 146 -5.94 -12.52 -12.67
CA LEU A 146 -5.72 -12.06 -14.02
C LEU A 146 -4.61 -12.90 -14.66
N CYS A 147 -4.97 -13.84 -15.52
CA CYS A 147 -4.02 -14.56 -16.37
C CYS A 147 -3.86 -13.77 -17.66
N LEU A 148 -2.74 -13.04 -17.79
CA LEU A 148 -2.38 -12.42 -19.05
C LEU A 148 -2.10 -13.51 -20.09
N GLN A 149 -2.64 -13.36 -21.30
CA GLN A 149 -2.31 -14.23 -22.41
C GLN A 149 -0.83 -14.07 -22.83
N GLU A 150 -0.30 -15.08 -23.49
CA GLU A 150 1.09 -15.03 -23.97
C GLU A 150 1.34 -13.78 -24.82
N GLY A 151 2.39 -13.04 -24.48
CA GLY A 151 2.76 -11.78 -25.14
C GLY A 151 2.05 -10.52 -24.66
N GLU A 152 0.97 -10.59 -23.88
CA GLU A 152 0.27 -9.39 -23.36
C GLU A 152 1.11 -8.63 -22.34
N ALA A 153 1.82 -9.33 -21.45
CA ALA A 153 2.71 -8.68 -20.49
C ALA A 153 3.80 -7.86 -21.19
N ALA A 154 4.42 -8.40 -22.24
CA ALA A 154 5.44 -7.70 -23.01
C ALA A 154 4.87 -6.48 -23.74
N ARG A 155 3.67 -6.57 -24.28
CA ARG A 155 2.98 -5.44 -24.93
C ARG A 155 2.67 -4.33 -23.95
N LEU A 156 2.16 -4.67 -22.76
CA LEU A 156 1.87 -3.72 -21.70
C LEU A 156 3.14 -3.01 -21.22
N GLN A 157 4.21 -3.76 -21.00
CA GLN A 157 5.50 -3.20 -20.61
C GLN A 157 6.03 -2.24 -21.66
N HIS A 158 5.92 -2.58 -22.95
CA HIS A 158 6.33 -1.70 -24.03
C HIS A 158 5.52 -0.39 -24.06
N ILE A 159 4.20 -0.45 -23.83
CA ILE A 159 3.35 0.75 -23.72
C ILE A 159 3.79 1.63 -22.55
N LEU A 160 4.03 1.03 -21.37
CA LEU A 160 4.51 1.75 -20.19
C LEU A 160 5.83 2.46 -20.49
N GLN A 161 6.79 1.77 -21.09
CA GLN A 161 8.09 2.35 -21.48
C GLN A 161 7.97 3.51 -22.46
N GLN A 162 7.06 3.42 -23.45
CA GLN A 162 6.80 4.52 -24.39
C GLN A 162 6.26 5.79 -23.68
N HIS A 163 5.61 5.64 -22.55
CA HIS A 163 5.13 6.75 -21.71
C HIS A 163 6.09 7.13 -20.58
N GLY A 164 7.32 6.58 -20.55
CA GLY A 164 8.32 6.88 -19.54
C GLY A 164 7.97 6.35 -18.16
N ILE A 165 7.22 5.25 -18.10
CA ILE A 165 6.83 4.55 -16.87
C ILE A 165 7.60 3.22 -16.83
N ASP A 166 8.45 3.05 -15.83
CA ASP A 166 9.24 1.84 -15.57
C ASP A 166 8.45 0.81 -14.71
#